data_7d2dcabf28375df0f52507f6f532ea5b
#
_entry.id   7d2dcabf28375df0f52507f6f532ea5b
#
_cell.length_a   1.000
_cell.length_b   1.000
_cell.length_c   1.000
_cell.angle_alpha   90.00
_cell.angle_beta   90.00
_cell.angle_gamma   90.00
#
_symmetry.space_group_name_H-M   'P 1'
#
loop_
_entity.id
_entity.type
_entity.pdbx_description
1 polymer ?
#
loop_
_entity_poly.entity_id
_entity_poly.type
_entity_poly.pdbx_seq_one_letter_code
_entity_poly.pdbx_strand_id
1 'polypeptide(L)'
;MCIRDSGITGQDGSYLAEILLKKKYIVHGVKRRSSSINTLRVDHIYQDPHDKNYRFRLHYGDVTDSLSVSNIIKKTRPHEIYNLAAQSHVAVSFEVPEYTANADALGALRILEAIKFHKLEKKTKFYQAGTSEMYGKVQSSPQNEKTSFYPLSPYGVAKLYAHWITKNYREAYNIFACNGILFNHESPRRGETFVTKKIISALCKIKEGKQK
;
A
#
# COMPACT_ATOMS: atom_id res chain seq x y z
N MET A 1 -0.04 -12.90 16.25
CA MET A 1 -0.34 -12.85 14.80
C MET A 1 0.58 -11.82 14.17
N CYS A 2 1.27 -12.17 13.10
CA CYS A 2 2.26 -11.31 12.47
C CYS A 2 1.64 -10.72 11.20
N ILE A 3 1.65 -9.40 11.07
CA ILE A 3 1.09 -8.67 9.94
C ILE A 3 2.20 -7.90 9.26
N ARG A 4 2.21 -7.92 7.93
CA ARG A 4 3.12 -7.13 7.11
C ARG A 4 2.33 -6.08 6.35
N ASP A 5 2.76 -4.84 6.45
CA ASP A 5 2.24 -3.71 5.69
C ASP A 5 3.35 -3.17 4.77
N SER A 6 3.14 -3.22 3.47
CA SER A 6 3.97 -2.55 2.48
C SER A 6 3.36 -1.19 2.17
N GLY A 7 4.06 -0.12 2.53
CA GLY A 7 3.53 1.25 2.48
C GLY A 7 3.17 1.82 3.85
N ILE A 8 3.79 1.25 4.90
CA ILE A 8 3.57 1.62 6.31
C ILE A 8 3.71 3.12 6.58
N THR A 9 4.55 3.81 5.84
CA THR A 9 4.80 5.25 5.96
C THR A 9 3.79 6.11 5.21
N GLY A 10 2.85 5.49 4.50
CA GLY A 10 1.73 6.17 3.83
C GLY A 10 0.61 6.55 4.80
N GLN A 11 -0.41 7.24 4.26
CA GLN A 11 -1.61 7.62 5.03
C GLN A 11 -2.26 6.37 5.63
N ASP A 12 -2.70 5.45 4.80
CA ASP A 12 -3.49 4.27 5.21
C ASP A 12 -2.67 3.31 6.06
N GLY A 13 -1.41 3.06 5.68
CA GLY A 13 -0.50 2.20 6.43
C GLY A 13 -0.29 2.67 7.86
N SER A 14 -0.17 3.97 8.08
CA SER A 14 0.02 4.53 9.43
C SER A 14 -1.21 4.36 10.33
N TYR A 15 -2.42 4.53 9.80
CA TYR A 15 -3.66 4.27 10.56
C TYR A 15 -3.88 2.78 10.80
N LEU A 16 -3.62 1.96 9.80
CA LEU A 16 -3.72 0.51 9.93
C LEU A 16 -2.78 -0.01 11.01
N ALA A 17 -1.52 0.47 11.03
CA ALA A 17 -0.55 0.09 12.06
C ALA A 17 -1.05 0.39 13.47
N GLU A 18 -1.63 1.57 13.71
CA GLU A 18 -2.19 1.93 15.02
C GLU A 18 -3.33 0.99 15.43
N ILE A 19 -4.27 0.71 14.50
CA ILE A 19 -5.40 -0.18 14.78
C ILE A 19 -4.91 -1.58 15.12
N LEU A 20 -3.92 -2.09 14.40
CA LEU A 20 -3.38 -3.42 14.59
C LEU A 20 -2.59 -3.53 15.90
N LEU A 21 -1.81 -2.50 16.25
CA LEU A 21 -1.10 -2.44 17.54
C LEU A 21 -2.07 -2.40 18.72
N LYS A 22 -3.16 -1.60 18.63
CA LYS A 22 -4.24 -1.59 19.64
C LYS A 22 -4.87 -2.97 19.80
N LYS A 23 -4.99 -3.74 18.73
CA LYS A 23 -5.45 -5.14 18.73
C LYS A 23 -4.38 -6.14 19.16
N LYS A 24 -3.23 -5.67 19.62
CA LYS A 24 -2.10 -6.49 20.13
C LYS A 24 -1.42 -7.37 19.06
N TYR A 25 -1.51 -7.02 17.79
CA TYR A 25 -0.73 -7.67 16.73
C TYR A 25 0.76 -7.27 16.80
N ILE A 26 1.62 -8.14 16.27
CA ILE A 26 2.98 -7.76 15.91
C ILE A 26 2.92 -7.23 14.49
N VAL A 27 3.24 -5.95 14.29
CA VAL A 27 3.18 -5.26 13.02
C VAL A 27 4.58 -5.14 12.43
N HIS A 28 4.78 -5.69 11.25
CA HIS A 28 5.99 -5.56 10.46
C HIS A 28 5.73 -4.58 9.30
N GLY A 29 6.25 -3.38 9.40
CA GLY A 29 6.17 -2.37 8.35
C GLY A 29 7.37 -2.44 7.41
N VAL A 30 7.12 -2.25 6.11
CA VAL A 30 8.19 -2.11 5.11
C VAL A 30 8.30 -0.65 4.71
N LYS A 31 9.50 -0.09 4.85
CA LYS A 31 9.84 1.26 4.41
C LYS A 31 10.99 1.25 3.42
N ARG A 32 10.94 2.15 2.43
CA ARG A 32 12.05 2.33 1.49
C ARG A 32 13.22 3.06 2.15
N ARG A 33 14.43 2.75 1.71
CA ARG A 33 15.60 3.55 2.06
C ARG A 33 15.49 4.92 1.39
N SER A 34 15.63 5.98 2.17
CA SER A 34 15.67 7.36 1.69
C SER A 34 16.76 8.12 2.44
N SER A 35 17.35 9.13 1.80
CA SER A 35 18.26 10.07 2.45
C SER A 35 17.54 11.06 3.37
N SER A 36 16.26 11.30 3.13
CA SER A 36 15.38 12.11 3.98
C SER A 36 14.51 11.24 4.88
N ILE A 37 14.04 11.82 6.00
CA ILE A 37 13.12 11.15 6.91
C ILE A 37 11.79 10.90 6.19
N ASN A 38 11.35 9.65 6.15
CA ASN A 38 10.09 9.24 5.53
C ASN A 38 9.15 8.49 6.50
N THR A 39 9.41 8.58 7.82
CA THR A 39 8.68 7.85 8.86
C THR A 39 7.77 8.73 9.72
N LEU A 40 7.68 10.03 9.47
CA LEU A 40 6.94 11.00 10.29
C LEU A 40 5.52 10.56 10.68
N ARG A 41 4.82 9.82 9.79
CA ARG A 41 3.45 9.33 10.05
C ARG A 41 3.39 8.17 11.04
N VAL A 42 4.53 7.56 11.37
CA VAL A 42 4.63 6.39 12.25
C VAL A 42 5.61 6.58 13.40
N ASP A 43 6.29 7.72 13.49
CA ASP A 43 7.26 8.00 14.56
C ASP A 43 6.62 7.97 15.95
N HIS A 44 5.37 8.42 16.07
CA HIS A 44 4.63 8.43 17.34
C HIS A 44 4.26 7.02 17.87
N ILE A 45 4.36 5.99 17.03
CA ILE A 45 4.17 4.57 17.42
C ILE A 45 5.48 3.79 17.41
N TYR A 46 6.61 4.47 17.23
CA TYR A 46 7.93 3.84 17.29
C TYR A 46 8.15 3.19 18.66
N GLN A 47 8.76 2.04 18.65
CA GLN A 47 9.16 1.30 19.85
C GLN A 47 10.63 0.93 19.74
N ASP A 48 11.34 0.98 20.86
CA ASP A 48 12.74 0.59 20.88
C ASP A 48 12.89 -0.91 20.54
N PRO A 49 13.68 -1.27 19.53
CA PRO A 49 13.93 -2.67 19.18
C PRO A 49 14.58 -3.51 20.29
N HIS A 50 15.18 -2.86 21.30
CA HIS A 50 15.77 -3.53 22.47
C HIS A 50 14.73 -3.86 23.55
N ASP A 51 13.52 -3.29 23.49
CA ASP A 51 12.43 -3.66 24.38
C ASP A 51 11.94 -5.08 24.01
N LYS A 52 11.91 -5.98 25.01
CA LYS A 52 11.46 -7.38 24.83
C LYS A 52 10.03 -7.49 24.31
N ASN A 53 9.19 -6.48 24.53
CA ASN A 53 7.77 -6.48 24.19
C ASN A 53 7.44 -5.64 22.98
N TYR A 54 8.43 -5.12 22.23
CA TYR A 54 8.12 -4.28 21.08
C TYR A 54 7.36 -5.05 19.99
N ARG A 55 6.31 -4.44 19.50
CA ARG A 55 5.39 -5.03 18.52
C ARG A 55 5.40 -4.33 17.17
N PHE A 56 5.97 -3.14 17.09
CA PHE A 56 6.11 -2.39 15.86
C PHE A 56 7.53 -2.51 15.30
N ARG A 57 7.67 -3.20 14.17
CA ARG A 57 8.96 -3.57 13.60
C ARG A 57 9.08 -3.06 12.18
N LEU A 58 10.05 -2.17 11.93
CA LEU A 58 10.31 -1.62 10.61
C LEU A 58 11.43 -2.40 9.90
N HIS A 59 11.21 -2.68 8.62
CA HIS A 59 12.17 -3.33 7.74
C HIS A 59 12.46 -2.42 6.55
N TYR A 60 13.72 -2.34 6.13
CA TYR A 60 14.06 -1.77 4.85
C TYR A 60 13.74 -2.75 3.74
N GLY A 61 13.05 -2.28 2.70
CA GLY A 61 12.69 -3.07 1.53
C GLY A 61 11.95 -2.23 0.50
N ASP A 62 11.89 -2.74 -0.71
CA ASP A 62 11.17 -2.12 -1.82
C ASP A 62 10.37 -3.21 -2.54
N VAL A 63 9.13 -2.91 -2.93
CA VAL A 63 8.30 -3.85 -3.71
C VAL A 63 8.82 -4.04 -5.14
N THR A 64 9.71 -3.17 -5.60
CA THR A 64 10.41 -3.32 -6.88
C THR A 64 11.59 -4.29 -6.82
N ASP A 65 12.00 -4.72 -5.61
CA ASP A 65 13.08 -5.66 -5.37
C ASP A 65 12.53 -7.00 -4.87
N SER A 66 12.56 -8.01 -5.73
CA SER A 66 12.07 -9.36 -5.45
C SER A 66 12.78 -10.03 -4.27
N LEU A 67 14.10 -9.81 -4.15
CA LEU A 67 14.91 -10.43 -3.10
C LEU A 67 14.58 -9.83 -1.73
N SER A 68 14.46 -8.51 -1.62
CA SER A 68 14.07 -7.85 -0.37
C SER A 68 12.67 -8.31 0.08
N VAL A 69 11.71 -8.36 -0.85
CA VAL A 69 10.35 -8.85 -0.59
C VAL A 69 10.38 -10.28 -0.07
N SER A 70 11.08 -11.19 -0.78
CA SER A 70 11.19 -12.61 -0.42
C SER A 70 11.84 -12.81 0.96
N ASN A 71 12.95 -12.13 1.22
CA ASN A 71 13.67 -12.22 2.49
C ASN A 71 12.83 -11.76 3.70
N ILE A 72 12.09 -10.66 3.54
CA ILE A 72 11.21 -10.16 4.61
C ILE A 72 10.08 -11.15 4.87
N ILE A 73 9.44 -11.69 3.82
CA ILE A 73 8.37 -12.71 3.97
C ILE A 73 8.91 -13.98 4.62
N LYS A 74 10.08 -14.47 4.20
CA LYS A 74 10.77 -15.61 4.80
C LYS A 74 11.01 -15.41 6.29
N LYS A 75 11.57 -14.24 6.66
CA LYS A 75 11.92 -13.89 8.05
C LYS A 75 10.70 -13.75 8.95
N THR A 76 9.65 -13.12 8.45
CA THR A 76 8.49 -12.76 9.28
C THR A 76 7.39 -13.83 9.27
N ARG A 77 7.29 -14.66 8.21
CA ARG A 77 6.24 -15.68 8.00
C ARG A 77 4.85 -15.17 8.41
N PRO A 78 4.37 -14.06 7.83
CA PRO A 78 3.20 -13.33 8.32
C PRO A 78 1.92 -14.15 8.18
N HIS A 79 0.92 -13.87 9.01
CA HIS A 79 -0.43 -14.40 8.87
C HIS A 79 -1.27 -13.56 7.90
N GLU A 80 -0.99 -12.27 7.83
CA GLU A 80 -1.70 -11.32 6.98
C GLU A 80 -0.69 -10.37 6.32
N ILE A 81 -0.91 -10.06 5.05
CA ILE A 81 -0.14 -9.07 4.29
C ILE A 81 -1.12 -8.05 3.72
N TYR A 82 -0.87 -6.79 3.99
CA TYR A 82 -1.57 -5.65 3.41
C TYR A 82 -0.63 -4.95 2.43
N ASN A 83 -0.89 -5.06 1.14
CA ASN A 83 -0.12 -4.36 0.12
C ASN A 83 -0.74 -2.99 -0.16
N LEU A 84 -0.21 -1.97 0.53
CA LEU A 84 -0.59 -0.56 0.39
C LEU A 84 0.50 0.25 -0.33
N ALA A 85 1.62 -0.39 -0.71
CA ALA A 85 2.69 0.28 -1.45
C ALA A 85 2.25 0.61 -2.86
N ALA A 86 2.45 1.84 -3.26
CA ALA A 86 2.16 2.30 -4.61
C ALA A 86 2.93 3.59 -4.94
N GLN A 87 3.15 3.82 -6.23
CA GLN A 87 3.31 5.14 -6.80
C GLN A 87 1.89 5.66 -7.10
N SER A 88 1.27 6.37 -6.16
CA SER A 88 -0.18 6.66 -6.16
C SER A 88 -0.56 8.00 -6.80
N HIS A 89 0.39 8.75 -7.37
CA HIS A 89 0.11 10.02 -8.00
C HIS A 89 -0.17 9.83 -9.49
N VAL A 90 -1.43 9.98 -9.91
CA VAL A 90 -1.88 9.71 -11.28
C VAL A 90 -1.08 10.49 -12.33
N ALA A 91 -0.91 11.81 -12.14
CA ALA A 91 -0.15 12.63 -13.11
C ALA A 91 1.30 12.14 -13.26
N VAL A 92 1.99 11.83 -12.15
CA VAL A 92 3.37 11.30 -12.15
C VAL A 92 3.45 9.96 -12.87
N SER A 93 2.39 9.16 -12.91
CA SER A 93 2.40 7.89 -13.63
C SER A 93 2.59 8.04 -15.14
N PHE A 94 2.23 9.19 -15.72
CA PHE A 94 2.51 9.50 -17.14
C PHE A 94 3.96 9.90 -17.37
N GLU A 95 4.64 10.46 -16.36
CA GLU A 95 6.06 10.83 -16.45
C GLU A 95 6.99 9.63 -16.22
N VAL A 96 6.60 8.70 -15.34
CA VAL A 96 7.38 7.51 -14.98
C VAL A 96 6.55 6.22 -15.05
N PRO A 97 6.01 5.86 -16.23
CA PRO A 97 5.07 4.75 -16.37
C PRO A 97 5.72 3.39 -16.06
N GLU A 98 6.98 3.19 -16.40
CA GLU A 98 7.71 1.95 -16.15
C GLU A 98 7.90 1.73 -14.63
N TYR A 99 8.31 2.76 -13.89
CA TYR A 99 8.43 2.67 -12.44
C TYR A 99 7.07 2.39 -11.79
N THR A 100 6.02 3.06 -12.27
CA THR A 100 4.64 2.84 -11.80
C THR A 100 4.21 1.39 -12.01
N ALA A 101 4.42 0.83 -13.20
CA ALA A 101 4.13 -0.58 -13.49
C ALA A 101 4.95 -1.52 -12.61
N ASN A 102 6.24 -1.24 -12.44
CA ASN A 102 7.15 -2.05 -11.63
C ASN A 102 6.75 -2.07 -10.15
N ALA A 103 6.36 -0.94 -9.58
CA ALA A 103 5.94 -0.83 -8.18
C ALA A 103 4.52 -1.37 -7.98
N ASP A 104 3.55 -0.92 -8.77
CA ASP A 104 2.13 -1.10 -8.49
C ASP A 104 1.58 -2.41 -9.05
N ALA A 105 2.05 -2.85 -10.22
CA ALA A 105 1.66 -4.12 -10.83
C ALA A 105 2.57 -5.27 -10.37
N LEU A 106 3.85 -5.21 -10.74
CA LEU A 106 4.79 -6.29 -10.46
C LEU A 106 5.10 -6.42 -8.97
N GLY A 107 4.98 -5.34 -8.17
CA GLY A 107 5.10 -5.40 -6.72
C GLY A 107 4.09 -6.36 -6.09
N ALA A 108 2.84 -6.36 -6.54
CA ALA A 108 1.82 -7.31 -6.10
C ALA A 108 2.19 -8.75 -6.48
N LEU A 109 2.62 -8.97 -7.71
CA LEU A 109 3.08 -10.28 -8.18
C LEU A 109 4.24 -10.82 -7.35
N ARG A 110 5.26 -9.98 -7.05
CA ARG A 110 6.41 -10.40 -6.22
C ARG A 110 6.01 -10.87 -4.82
N ILE A 111 5.02 -10.20 -4.22
CA ILE A 111 4.52 -10.61 -2.90
C ILE A 111 3.80 -11.96 -3.00
N LEU A 112 2.94 -12.14 -3.99
CA LEU A 112 2.20 -13.39 -4.23
C LEU A 112 3.16 -14.55 -4.54
N GLU A 113 4.16 -14.34 -5.40
CA GLU A 113 5.20 -15.32 -5.66
C GLU A 113 6.01 -15.67 -4.40
N ALA A 114 6.35 -14.70 -3.56
CA ALA A 114 7.05 -14.96 -2.32
C ALA A 114 6.20 -15.76 -1.32
N ILE A 115 4.88 -15.54 -1.26
CA ILE A 115 3.96 -16.36 -0.45
C ILE A 115 4.04 -17.82 -0.92
N LYS A 116 3.92 -18.06 -2.22
CA LYS A 116 3.98 -19.38 -2.85
C LYS A 116 5.37 -20.02 -2.67
N PHE A 117 6.44 -19.30 -3.00
CA PHE A 117 7.81 -19.80 -2.90
C PHE A 117 8.16 -20.30 -1.48
N HIS A 118 7.67 -19.58 -0.45
CA HIS A 118 7.90 -19.94 0.95
C HIS A 118 6.83 -20.89 1.54
N LYS A 119 5.96 -21.45 0.70
CA LYS A 119 4.90 -22.40 1.09
C LYS A 119 4.02 -21.84 2.22
N LEU A 120 3.51 -20.64 2.00
CA LEU A 120 2.67 -19.91 2.97
C LEU A 120 1.21 -19.80 2.53
N GLU A 121 0.80 -20.41 1.42
CA GLU A 121 -0.52 -20.28 0.78
C GLU A 121 -1.66 -20.57 1.74
N LYS A 122 -1.52 -21.58 2.56
CA LYS A 122 -2.54 -21.98 3.56
C LYS A 122 -2.50 -21.16 4.85
N LYS A 123 -1.43 -20.37 5.06
CA LYS A 123 -1.21 -19.61 6.29
C LYS A 123 -1.46 -18.12 6.14
N THR A 124 -0.98 -17.54 5.03
CA THR A 124 -0.93 -16.10 4.83
C THR A 124 -2.13 -15.61 4.04
N LYS A 125 -2.87 -14.67 4.60
CA LYS A 125 -3.92 -13.92 3.91
C LYS A 125 -3.31 -12.69 3.26
N PHE A 126 -3.74 -12.37 2.05
CA PHE A 126 -3.23 -11.25 1.27
C PHE A 126 -4.35 -10.25 0.95
N TYR A 127 -4.13 -8.98 1.23
CA TYR A 127 -4.98 -7.87 0.82
C TYR A 127 -4.23 -6.97 -0.15
N GLN A 128 -4.81 -6.72 -1.32
CA GLN A 128 -4.34 -5.78 -2.32
C GLN A 128 -5.17 -4.51 -2.29
N ALA A 129 -4.54 -3.38 -2.05
CA ALA A 129 -5.17 -2.08 -2.21
C ALA A 129 -5.31 -1.75 -3.70
N GLY A 130 -6.54 -1.85 -4.22
CA GLY A 130 -6.92 -1.37 -5.54
C GLY A 130 -7.28 0.11 -5.52
N THR A 131 -7.94 0.59 -6.58
CA THR A 131 -8.31 1.99 -6.76
C THR A 131 -9.54 2.14 -7.63
N SER A 132 -10.32 3.20 -7.45
CA SER A 132 -11.39 3.61 -8.35
C SER A 132 -10.88 3.98 -9.76
N GLU A 133 -9.59 4.33 -9.90
CA GLU A 133 -8.96 4.61 -11.20
C GLU A 133 -8.97 3.41 -12.17
N MET A 134 -9.22 2.20 -11.67
CA MET A 134 -9.44 1.02 -12.52
C MET A 134 -10.71 1.17 -13.36
N TYR A 135 -11.74 1.86 -12.86
CA TYR A 135 -12.96 2.12 -13.63
C TYR A 135 -12.74 3.15 -14.75
N GLY A 136 -11.87 4.15 -14.53
CA GLY A 136 -11.45 5.15 -15.51
C GLY A 136 -12.61 5.77 -16.29
N LYS A 137 -12.78 5.41 -17.57
CA LYS A 137 -13.96 5.79 -18.36
C LYS A 137 -15.16 4.97 -17.89
N VAL A 138 -15.96 5.55 -17.00
CA VAL A 138 -17.07 4.89 -16.33
C VAL A 138 -18.05 4.28 -17.32
N GLN A 139 -18.31 2.97 -17.21
CA GLN A 139 -19.20 2.21 -18.09
C GLN A 139 -20.62 2.13 -17.55
N SER A 140 -20.82 2.31 -16.25
CA SER A 140 -22.13 2.36 -15.58
C SER A 140 -22.08 3.20 -14.32
N SER A 141 -23.22 3.79 -13.91
CA SER A 141 -23.34 4.58 -12.69
C SER A 141 -24.64 4.17 -11.97
N PRO A 142 -24.58 3.91 -10.65
CA PRO A 142 -23.38 3.82 -9.83
C PRO A 142 -22.48 2.64 -10.17
N GLN A 143 -21.17 2.74 -9.88
CA GLN A 143 -20.24 1.63 -10.03
C GLN A 143 -20.42 0.60 -8.92
N ASN A 144 -20.15 -0.66 -9.24
CA ASN A 144 -20.09 -1.78 -8.31
C ASN A 144 -19.04 -2.81 -8.77
N GLU A 145 -18.92 -3.92 -8.07
CA GLU A 145 -17.91 -4.95 -8.36
C GLU A 145 -18.11 -5.67 -9.71
N LYS A 146 -19.26 -5.49 -10.36
CA LYS A 146 -19.57 -6.04 -11.71
C LYS A 146 -19.35 -5.02 -12.83
N THR A 147 -19.13 -3.74 -12.48
CA THR A 147 -18.85 -2.69 -13.47
C THR A 147 -17.53 -2.98 -14.16
N SER A 148 -17.53 -2.95 -15.48
CA SER A 148 -16.33 -3.18 -16.30
C SER A 148 -15.27 -2.12 -16.05
N PHE A 149 -14.01 -2.52 -15.97
CA PHE A 149 -12.87 -1.63 -15.84
C PHE A 149 -12.45 -1.07 -17.19
N TYR A 150 -12.11 0.23 -17.22
CA TYR A 150 -11.57 0.92 -18.39
C TYR A 150 -10.58 2.01 -17.95
N PRO A 151 -9.40 1.63 -17.42
CA PRO A 151 -8.44 2.59 -16.86
C PRO A 151 -7.95 3.58 -17.93
N LEU A 152 -7.73 4.85 -17.51
CA LEU A 152 -7.29 5.94 -18.37
C LEU A 152 -5.88 6.46 -18.03
N SER A 153 -5.17 5.81 -17.11
CA SER A 153 -3.82 6.21 -16.70
C SER A 153 -2.91 5.00 -16.54
N PRO A 154 -1.57 5.16 -16.69
CA PRO A 154 -0.61 4.09 -16.37
C PRO A 154 -0.77 3.54 -14.95
N TYR A 155 -1.10 4.41 -13.98
CA TYR A 155 -1.43 4.01 -12.61
C TYR A 155 -2.67 3.09 -12.56
N GLY A 156 -3.77 3.49 -13.22
CA GLY A 156 -4.99 2.68 -13.27
C GLY A 156 -4.75 1.32 -13.93
N VAL A 157 -3.97 1.28 -15.00
CA VAL A 157 -3.59 0.03 -15.70
C VAL A 157 -2.74 -0.87 -14.80
N ALA A 158 -1.76 -0.31 -14.09
CA ALA A 158 -0.91 -1.06 -13.16
C ALA A 158 -1.72 -1.66 -12.00
N LYS A 159 -2.66 -0.89 -11.45
CA LYS A 159 -3.57 -1.35 -10.40
C LYS A 159 -4.56 -2.40 -10.90
N LEU A 160 -5.01 -2.29 -12.16
CA LEU A 160 -5.86 -3.31 -12.79
C LEU A 160 -5.10 -4.64 -12.98
N TYR A 161 -3.83 -4.60 -13.38
CA TYR A 161 -2.99 -5.80 -13.37
C TYR A 161 -2.91 -6.42 -11.97
N ALA A 162 -2.62 -5.59 -10.93
CA ALA A 162 -2.55 -6.06 -9.54
C ALA A 162 -3.87 -6.70 -9.08
N HIS A 163 -5.01 -6.15 -9.47
CA HIS A 163 -6.33 -6.70 -9.20
C HIS A 163 -6.50 -8.11 -9.82
N TRP A 164 -6.21 -8.25 -11.10
CA TRP A 164 -6.39 -9.52 -11.80
C TRP A 164 -5.39 -10.58 -11.40
N ILE A 165 -4.12 -10.22 -11.16
CA ILE A 165 -3.13 -11.21 -10.70
C ILE A 165 -3.46 -11.70 -9.28
N THR A 166 -4.00 -10.84 -8.41
CA THR A 166 -4.47 -11.24 -7.09
C THR A 166 -5.62 -12.24 -7.18
N LYS A 167 -6.59 -11.98 -8.05
CA LYS A 167 -7.70 -12.91 -8.31
C LYS A 167 -7.19 -14.23 -8.90
N ASN A 168 -6.30 -14.17 -9.88
CA ASN A 168 -5.70 -15.35 -10.50
C ASN A 168 -4.99 -16.24 -9.45
N TYR A 169 -4.15 -15.66 -8.58
CA TYR A 169 -3.45 -16.42 -7.55
C TYR A 169 -4.38 -17.03 -6.50
N ARG A 170 -5.48 -16.33 -6.17
CA ARG A 170 -6.54 -16.89 -5.32
C ARG A 170 -7.13 -18.17 -5.93
N GLU A 171 -7.44 -18.13 -7.21
CA GLU A 171 -8.10 -19.23 -7.91
C GLU A 171 -7.13 -20.37 -8.25
N ALA A 172 -5.92 -20.05 -8.72
CA ALA A 172 -4.93 -21.04 -9.16
C ALA A 172 -4.18 -21.73 -8.01
N TYR A 173 -3.90 -21.00 -6.92
CA TYR A 173 -3.07 -21.51 -5.81
C TYR A 173 -3.81 -21.59 -4.47
N ASN A 174 -5.11 -21.32 -4.47
CA ASN A 174 -5.95 -21.36 -3.26
C ASN A 174 -5.42 -20.47 -2.11
N ILE A 175 -4.82 -19.32 -2.44
CA ILE A 175 -4.39 -18.32 -1.48
C ILE A 175 -5.61 -17.52 -1.05
N PHE A 176 -5.80 -17.29 0.26
CA PHE A 176 -6.79 -16.30 0.70
C PHE A 176 -6.31 -14.90 0.30
N ALA A 177 -6.75 -14.44 -0.86
CA ALA A 177 -6.39 -13.14 -1.41
C ALA A 177 -7.62 -12.33 -1.79
N CYS A 178 -7.66 -11.06 -1.39
CA CYS A 178 -8.77 -10.15 -1.72
C CYS A 178 -8.26 -8.79 -2.21
N ASN A 179 -9.08 -8.14 -3.02
CA ASN A 179 -8.87 -6.79 -3.52
C ASN A 179 -9.83 -5.82 -2.83
N GLY A 180 -9.30 -4.68 -2.35
CA GLY A 180 -10.12 -3.52 -2.05
C GLY A 180 -10.23 -2.63 -3.28
N ILE A 181 -11.37 -2.00 -3.50
CA ILE A 181 -11.55 -0.95 -4.50
C ILE A 181 -11.69 0.37 -3.74
N LEU A 182 -10.58 1.06 -3.57
CA LEU A 182 -10.52 2.27 -2.77
C LEU A 182 -10.87 3.48 -3.65
N PHE A 183 -11.86 4.23 -3.21
CA PHE A 183 -12.16 5.56 -3.74
C PHE A 183 -11.31 6.62 -3.02
N ASN A 184 -11.39 7.87 -3.47
CA ASN A 184 -10.66 8.96 -2.86
C ASN A 184 -11.06 9.09 -1.38
N HIS A 185 -10.06 9.16 -0.52
CA HIS A 185 -10.24 9.31 0.92
C HIS A 185 -9.15 10.20 1.49
N GLU A 186 -9.52 11.05 2.40
CA GLU A 186 -8.71 12.11 2.94
C GLU A 186 -8.52 11.97 4.45
N SER A 187 -7.42 12.50 4.96
CA SER A 187 -7.16 12.58 6.39
C SER A 187 -6.11 13.67 6.69
N PRO A 188 -5.91 14.01 7.98
CA PRO A 188 -4.79 14.87 8.39
C PRO A 188 -3.41 14.37 7.92
N ARG A 189 -3.27 13.06 7.68
CA ARG A 189 -2.01 12.42 7.20
C ARG A 189 -1.90 12.34 5.69
N ARG A 190 -2.82 12.95 4.93
CA ARG A 190 -2.73 13.01 3.47
C ARG A 190 -1.42 13.64 3.02
N GLY A 191 -0.84 13.14 1.93
CA GLY A 191 0.38 13.71 1.36
C GLY A 191 0.18 15.16 0.91
N GLU A 192 1.17 16.01 1.16
CA GLU A 192 1.07 17.47 0.91
C GLU A 192 0.95 17.81 -0.58
N THR A 193 1.37 16.92 -1.46
CA THR A 193 1.30 17.08 -2.91
C THR A 193 -0.11 16.84 -3.50
N PHE A 194 -1.03 16.26 -2.71
CA PHE A 194 -2.39 16.01 -3.16
C PHE A 194 -3.27 17.26 -3.06
N VAL A 195 -4.21 17.39 -4.00
CA VAL A 195 -4.99 18.60 -4.22
C VAL A 195 -5.72 19.08 -2.96
N THR A 196 -6.41 18.21 -2.25
CA THR A 196 -7.18 18.58 -1.04
C THR A 196 -6.26 19.13 0.05
N LYS A 197 -5.13 18.47 0.30
CA LYS A 197 -4.15 18.91 1.31
C LYS A 197 -3.51 20.24 0.90
N LYS A 198 -3.20 20.44 -0.40
CA LYS A 198 -2.69 21.73 -0.92
C LYS A 198 -3.67 22.86 -0.68
N ILE A 199 -4.95 22.67 -1.04
CA ILE A 199 -6.00 23.68 -0.86
C ILE A 199 -6.13 24.05 0.61
N ILE A 200 -6.29 23.07 1.50
CA ILE A 200 -6.45 23.32 2.94
C ILE A 200 -5.22 24.04 3.50
N SER A 201 -4.01 23.60 3.15
CA SER A 201 -2.77 24.23 3.62
C SER A 201 -2.65 25.68 3.13
N ALA A 202 -3.03 25.96 1.87
CA ALA A 202 -3.03 27.32 1.34
C ALA A 202 -4.05 28.22 2.08
N LEU A 203 -5.28 27.73 2.27
CA LEU A 203 -6.31 28.47 3.01
C LEU A 203 -5.90 28.80 4.44
N CYS A 204 -5.27 27.85 5.15
CA CYS A 204 -4.74 28.09 6.49
C CYS A 204 -3.66 29.19 6.47
N LYS A 205 -2.72 29.13 5.53
CA LYS A 205 -1.65 30.13 5.40
C LYS A 205 -2.19 31.52 5.05
N ILE A 206 -3.20 31.60 4.17
CA ILE A 206 -3.89 32.87 3.84
C ILE A 206 -4.56 33.45 5.10
N LYS A 207 -5.30 32.61 5.85
CA LYS A 207 -5.95 33.01 7.10
C LYS A 207 -4.94 33.51 8.15
N GLU A 208 -3.75 32.95 8.18
CA GLU A 208 -2.65 33.33 9.08
C GLU A 208 -1.85 34.56 8.54
N GLY A 209 -2.18 35.10 7.39
CA GLY A 209 -1.45 36.18 6.73
C GLY A 209 -0.07 35.81 6.18
N LYS A 210 0.21 34.51 6.06
CA LYS A 210 1.49 33.96 5.58
C LYS A 210 1.54 33.78 4.07
N GLN A 211 0.42 33.91 3.40
CA GLN A 211 0.27 33.76 1.95
C GLN A 211 -0.87 34.65 1.45
N LYS A 212 -0.75 35.14 0.20
CA LYS A 212 -1.81 35.91 -0.50
C LYS A 212 -2.60 34.96 -1.43
#